data_cdb2bf04b9b15ad7efeb4195b544579f
#
_entry.id   cdb2bf04b9b15ad7efeb4195b544579f
#
_cell.length_a   1.000
_cell.length_b   1.000
_cell.length_c   1.000
_cell.angle_alpha   90.00
_cell.angle_beta   90.00
_cell.angle_gamma   90.00
#
_symmetry.space_group_name_H-M   'P 1'
#
loop_
_entity.id
_entity.type
_entity.pdbx_description
1 polymer ?
#
loop_
_entity_poly.entity_id
_entity_poly.type
_entity_poly.pdbx_seq_one_letter_code
_entity_poly.pdbx_strand_id
1 'polypeptide(L)'
;SPRRQACWSSDRSLSGHRQNPMEQANLGHRFRDVMATTPLIPVILCGGTGTRLWPLSRASYPKQYWPLSGDGDATLLQQTQQRLTGLEALGAPLLICNEDHRFIVAEQMRQIGVEPNAILLEPMGRNTAPAVTVAALQATADGNDPLLLVLAADHLIRDAAQFRQAIDAGRQPAEEGRLVTFGIVPTAPETGYGYIEASEPFSLGGPTHVPIKRFVEKPDQATAEQFLATGRFTWNSGMFLFRASAMLAELERLAPEVVSCCRAALEQDTADLEFHRLEREAFAKCPNVAIDVAVMEKTELGSVLPLDAGWSDVGSWSALWETSEQKDSQGNVLQGHVIAEGSRDCYLRSEHRLVVGLGVENLVVVETDDAVLIADRSKAQEIKTVVKQLEAAGSPEGKAHRKIYRPWGHYTGVTEGTR
;
A
#
# COMPACT_ATOMS: atom_id res chain seq x y z
N SER A 1 -65.45 20.57 36.74
CA SER A 1 -65.83 21.81 37.42
C SER A 1 -66.02 21.62 38.89
N PRO A 2 -65.85 22.60 39.78
CA PRO A 2 -65.08 23.82 39.61
C PRO A 2 -64.18 24.18 40.85
N ARG A 3 -63.28 25.17 40.66
CA ARG A 3 -63.04 26.41 41.48
C ARG A 3 -62.76 26.23 42.98
N ARG A 4 -61.81 26.86 43.60
CA ARG A 4 -61.47 28.31 43.81
C ARG A 4 -60.23 28.35 44.71
N GLN A 5 -59.29 29.21 44.49
CA GLN A 5 -59.01 30.51 45.07
C GLN A 5 -58.65 30.49 46.57
N ALA A 6 -57.40 30.84 46.85
CA ALA A 6 -56.89 32.19 47.19
C ALA A 6 -56.70 32.36 48.71
N CYS A 7 -55.64 32.86 49.25
CA CYS A 7 -55.18 34.22 49.48
C CYS A 7 -54.30 34.30 50.73
N TRP A 8 -53.21 35.04 50.67
CA TRP A 8 -52.61 36.03 51.57
C TRP A 8 -52.39 35.63 53.06
N SER A 9 -51.26 35.96 53.70
CA SER A 9 -50.53 37.23 53.87
C SER A 9 -49.29 37.00 54.75
N SER A 10 -48.19 37.69 54.46
CA SER A 10 -47.42 38.67 55.25
C SER A 10 -47.09 38.33 56.68
N ASP A 11 -45.83 38.41 57.16
CA ASP A 11 -45.03 39.62 57.40
C ASP A 11 -43.67 39.25 58.08
N ARG A 12 -42.60 39.94 57.70
CA ARG A 12 -41.48 40.55 58.47
C ARG A 12 -40.78 39.72 59.54
N SER A 13 -39.45 39.64 59.61
CA SER A 13 -38.47 40.72 59.70
C SER A 13 -37.05 40.20 59.92
N LEU A 14 -36.08 40.79 59.26
CA LEU A 14 -34.73 41.22 59.70
C LEU A 14 -33.84 40.31 60.56
N SER A 15 -32.73 39.91 60.04
CA SER A 15 -31.41 40.41 60.47
C SER A 15 -30.26 39.75 59.66
N GLY A 16 -29.42 40.58 59.16
CA GLY A 16 -28.31 40.49 58.36
C GLY A 16 -27.11 39.71 58.95
N HIS A 17 -26.41 39.09 58.01
CA HIS A 17 -24.95 38.97 58.12
C HIS A 17 -24.38 38.99 56.74
N ARG A 18 -23.59 40.01 56.48
CA ARG A 18 -22.72 40.12 55.29
C ARG A 18 -21.71 39.02 55.35
N GLN A 19 -21.66 38.19 54.33
CA GLN A 19 -20.48 37.41 53.99
C GLN A 19 -20.18 37.54 52.50
N ASN A 20 -18.94 37.79 52.24
CA ASN A 20 -18.13 38.12 51.09
C ASN A 20 -18.51 37.44 49.76
N PRO A 21 -18.56 38.20 48.65
CA PRO A 21 -18.68 37.65 47.31
C PRO A 21 -17.28 37.45 46.67
N MET A 22 -16.49 36.50 47.18
CA MET A 22 -15.18 36.22 46.59
C MET A 22 -14.81 34.72 46.67
N GLU A 23 -15.76 33.83 46.40
CA GLU A 23 -15.42 32.39 46.30
C GLU A 23 -16.29 31.64 45.29
N GLN A 24 -16.71 32.30 44.21
CA GLN A 24 -17.32 31.66 43.05
C GLN A 24 -16.63 32.05 41.74
N ALA A 25 -15.33 31.85 41.72
CA ALA A 25 -14.59 31.95 40.47
C ALA A 25 -13.47 30.97 40.54
N ASN A 26 -13.70 29.71 40.19
CA ASN A 26 -12.71 28.82 39.59
C ASN A 26 -13.22 27.37 39.44
N LEU A 27 -14.43 27.23 38.93
CA LEU A 27 -14.74 26.02 38.17
C LEU A 27 -14.43 26.35 36.71
N GLY A 28 -13.13 26.57 36.46
CA GLY A 28 -12.59 26.62 35.13
C GLY A 28 -12.93 25.32 34.43
N HIS A 29 -13.82 25.38 33.48
CA HIS A 29 -13.92 24.43 32.39
C HIS A 29 -12.51 24.29 31.83
N ARG A 30 -11.81 23.27 32.27
CA ARG A 30 -10.78 22.66 31.42
C ARG A 30 -11.55 22.06 30.24
N PHE A 31 -11.84 22.89 29.24
CA PHE A 31 -11.89 22.41 27.87
C PHE A 31 -10.56 21.73 27.68
N ARG A 32 -10.52 20.41 27.73
CA ARG A 32 -9.54 19.68 26.95
C ARG A 32 -9.77 20.20 25.53
N ASP A 33 -8.88 21.03 25.03
CA ASP A 33 -8.66 21.12 23.61
C ASP A 33 -8.48 19.66 23.16
N VAL A 34 -9.51 19.10 22.59
CA VAL A 34 -9.43 17.88 21.81
C VAL A 34 -8.59 18.35 20.62
N MET A 35 -7.29 18.22 20.73
CA MET A 35 -6.39 18.43 19.61
C MET A 35 -6.96 17.58 18.49
N ALA A 36 -7.45 18.23 17.45
CA ALA A 36 -8.02 17.51 16.30
C ALA A 36 -6.93 16.58 15.77
N THR A 37 -7.21 15.29 15.76
CA THR A 37 -6.25 14.27 15.27
C THR A 37 -5.85 14.63 13.84
N THR A 38 -4.55 14.69 13.56
CA THR A 38 -4.05 15.03 12.22
C THR A 38 -4.62 14.05 11.20
N PRO A 39 -5.23 14.52 10.10
CA PRO A 39 -5.75 13.64 9.06
C PRO A 39 -4.68 12.71 8.52
N LEU A 40 -5.04 11.44 8.33
CA LEU A 40 -4.19 10.42 7.73
C LEU A 40 -4.70 10.12 6.33
N ILE A 41 -3.93 10.46 5.31
CA ILE A 41 -4.29 10.22 3.91
C ILE A 41 -3.50 9.03 3.38
N PRO A 42 -4.16 7.94 2.99
CA PRO A 42 -3.51 6.85 2.27
C PRO A 42 -3.04 7.34 0.89
N VAL A 43 -1.79 7.03 0.55
CA VAL A 43 -1.20 7.23 -0.77
C VAL A 43 -0.88 5.84 -1.32
N ILE A 44 -1.70 5.35 -2.24
CA ILE A 44 -1.58 3.99 -2.76
C ILE A 44 -0.91 4.03 -4.12
N LEU A 45 0.30 3.47 -4.18
CA LEU A 45 1.10 3.39 -5.39
C LEU A 45 0.70 2.14 -6.18
N CYS A 46 0.02 2.33 -7.30
CA CYS A 46 -0.47 1.26 -8.18
C CYS A 46 0.49 0.98 -9.35
N GLY A 47 1.77 1.24 -9.15
CA GLY A 47 2.82 0.98 -10.13
C GLY A 47 3.24 -0.49 -10.22
N GLY A 48 4.12 -0.78 -11.18
CA GLY A 48 4.67 -2.12 -11.39
C GLY A 48 3.82 -2.99 -12.32
N THR A 49 4.49 -3.82 -13.13
CA THR A 49 3.84 -4.70 -14.11
C THR A 49 3.63 -6.13 -13.61
N GLY A 50 4.31 -6.52 -12.51
CA GLY A 50 4.16 -7.84 -11.88
C GLY A 50 4.45 -9.04 -12.80
N THR A 51 5.32 -8.90 -13.81
CA THR A 51 5.57 -9.88 -14.88
C THR A 51 5.99 -11.27 -14.41
N ARG A 52 6.49 -11.40 -13.18
CA ARG A 52 6.84 -12.70 -12.57
C ARG A 52 5.64 -13.60 -12.26
N LEU A 53 4.44 -13.02 -12.22
CA LEU A 53 3.18 -13.77 -12.07
C LEU A 53 2.48 -13.99 -13.42
N TRP A 54 3.23 -13.92 -14.54
CA TRP A 54 2.72 -14.38 -15.82
C TRP A 54 2.29 -15.85 -15.71
N PRO A 55 1.22 -16.29 -16.37
CA PRO A 55 0.40 -15.62 -17.38
C PRO A 55 -0.74 -14.76 -16.79
N LEU A 56 -0.95 -14.79 -15.48
CA LEU A 56 -2.05 -14.07 -14.84
C LEU A 56 -1.81 -12.55 -14.82
N SER A 57 -0.61 -12.12 -14.42
CA SER A 57 -0.22 -10.70 -14.40
C SER A 57 0.48 -10.31 -15.69
N ARG A 58 0.02 -9.24 -16.33
CA ARG A 58 0.57 -8.69 -17.58
C ARG A 58 0.62 -7.17 -17.52
N ALA A 59 1.33 -6.53 -18.44
CA ALA A 59 1.45 -5.08 -18.47
C ALA A 59 0.09 -4.36 -18.53
N SER A 60 -0.89 -4.93 -19.27
CA SER A 60 -2.25 -4.39 -19.38
C SER A 60 -3.14 -4.66 -18.15
N TYR A 61 -2.79 -5.62 -17.31
CA TYR A 61 -3.54 -6.01 -16.11
C TYR A 61 -2.57 -6.56 -15.05
N PRO A 62 -1.86 -5.68 -14.34
CA PRO A 62 -0.87 -6.04 -13.32
C PRO A 62 -1.42 -6.78 -12.11
N LYS A 63 -0.52 -7.38 -11.32
CA LYS A 63 -0.84 -8.25 -10.18
C LYS A 63 -1.73 -7.60 -9.12
N GLN A 64 -1.59 -6.30 -8.89
CA GLN A 64 -2.37 -5.57 -7.88
C GLN A 64 -3.87 -5.58 -8.14
N TYR A 65 -4.29 -5.83 -9.36
CA TYR A 65 -5.70 -5.87 -9.76
C TYR A 65 -6.29 -7.28 -9.74
N TRP A 66 -5.53 -8.29 -9.28
CA TRP A 66 -5.96 -9.67 -9.16
C TRP A 66 -6.23 -10.07 -7.70
N PRO A 67 -7.21 -10.95 -7.44
CA PRO A 67 -7.41 -11.60 -6.15
C PRO A 67 -6.39 -12.72 -5.96
N LEU A 68 -5.30 -12.46 -5.25
CA LEU A 68 -4.18 -13.38 -5.10
C LEU A 68 -4.03 -13.99 -3.71
N SER A 69 -4.73 -13.47 -2.70
CA SER A 69 -4.61 -13.93 -1.32
C SER A 69 -5.32 -15.26 -1.02
N GLY A 70 -6.24 -15.67 -1.89
CA GLY A 70 -7.06 -16.86 -1.65
C GLY A 70 -8.26 -16.66 -0.69
N ASP A 71 -8.38 -15.49 -0.08
CA ASP A 71 -9.40 -15.18 0.94
C ASP A 71 -10.61 -14.43 0.37
N GLY A 72 -11.07 -14.81 -0.83
CA GLY A 72 -12.20 -14.21 -1.50
C GLY A 72 -11.82 -13.49 -2.80
N ASP A 73 -12.76 -12.65 -3.30
CA ASP A 73 -12.63 -12.01 -4.62
C ASP A 73 -11.97 -10.62 -4.58
N ALA A 74 -11.58 -10.13 -3.38
CA ALA A 74 -10.95 -8.82 -3.24
C ALA A 74 -9.53 -8.82 -3.82
N THR A 75 -9.25 -7.87 -4.71
CA THR A 75 -7.92 -7.69 -5.31
C THR A 75 -6.90 -7.16 -4.29
N LEU A 76 -5.60 -7.27 -4.58
CA LEU A 76 -4.58 -6.72 -3.68
C LEU A 76 -4.74 -5.21 -3.46
N LEU A 77 -5.13 -4.46 -4.50
CA LEU A 77 -5.46 -3.04 -4.37
C LEU A 77 -6.62 -2.81 -3.40
N GLN A 78 -7.71 -3.54 -3.57
CA GLN A 78 -8.89 -3.44 -2.68
C GLN A 78 -8.53 -3.80 -1.24
N GLN A 79 -7.79 -4.89 -1.03
CA GLN A 79 -7.31 -5.31 0.29
C GLN A 79 -6.39 -4.26 0.92
N THR A 80 -5.54 -3.58 0.12
CA THR A 80 -4.67 -2.51 0.60
C THR A 80 -5.48 -1.37 1.20
N GLN A 81 -6.59 -0.98 0.59
CA GLN A 81 -7.49 0.02 1.14
C GLN A 81 -8.32 -0.51 2.32
N GLN A 82 -8.90 -1.70 2.20
CA GLN A 82 -9.81 -2.26 3.20
C GLN A 82 -9.12 -2.51 4.55
N ARG A 83 -7.84 -2.90 4.57
CA ARG A 83 -7.07 -3.14 5.81
C ARG A 83 -6.88 -1.90 6.68
N LEU A 84 -7.12 -0.70 6.12
CA LEU A 84 -7.03 0.58 6.84
C LEU A 84 -8.32 0.94 7.58
N THR A 85 -9.40 0.23 7.33
CA THR A 85 -10.71 0.49 7.95
C THR A 85 -10.61 0.45 9.48
N GLY A 86 -11.10 1.49 10.13
CA GLY A 86 -11.07 1.64 11.58
C GLY A 86 -9.90 2.46 12.13
N LEU A 87 -8.96 2.92 11.28
CA LEU A 87 -7.97 3.91 11.70
C LEU A 87 -8.64 5.26 11.97
N GLU A 88 -8.18 5.95 13.01
CA GLU A 88 -8.69 7.27 13.38
C GLU A 88 -8.29 8.32 12.33
N ALA A 89 -9.17 9.30 12.08
CA ALA A 89 -8.96 10.38 11.13
C ALA A 89 -8.49 9.93 9.73
N LEU A 90 -8.89 8.73 9.30
CA LEU A 90 -8.59 8.20 7.97
C LEU A 90 -9.32 9.03 6.91
N GLY A 91 -8.57 9.67 6.02
CA GLY A 91 -9.08 10.43 4.88
C GLY A 91 -9.28 9.57 3.63
N ALA A 92 -9.89 10.16 2.61
CA ALA A 92 -10.01 9.55 1.30
C ALA A 92 -8.63 9.35 0.65
N PRO A 93 -8.37 8.20 -0.01
CA PRO A 93 -7.05 7.90 -0.54
C PRO A 93 -6.68 8.74 -1.76
N LEU A 94 -5.37 9.00 -1.92
CA LEU A 94 -4.74 9.38 -3.17
C LEU A 94 -4.21 8.13 -3.86
N LEU A 95 -4.58 7.92 -5.11
CA LEU A 95 -4.11 6.77 -5.90
C LEU A 95 -3.19 7.26 -7.00
N ILE A 96 -2.04 6.62 -7.17
CA ILE A 96 -1.09 6.93 -8.23
C ILE A 96 -0.99 5.72 -9.15
N CYS A 97 -1.34 5.86 -10.41
CA CYS A 97 -1.30 4.77 -11.39
C CYS A 97 -0.88 5.25 -12.77
N ASN A 98 -0.47 4.31 -13.61
CA ASN A 98 -0.32 4.59 -15.04
C ASN A 98 -1.68 4.96 -15.65
N GLU A 99 -1.68 5.91 -16.59
CA GLU A 99 -2.90 6.39 -17.27
C GLU A 99 -3.71 5.25 -17.90
N ASP A 100 -3.07 4.20 -18.40
CA ASP A 100 -3.74 3.06 -19.00
C ASP A 100 -4.60 2.26 -18.01
N HIS A 101 -4.28 2.34 -16.71
CA HIS A 101 -4.96 1.59 -15.66
C HIS A 101 -6.05 2.39 -14.93
N ARG A 102 -6.28 3.66 -15.27
CA ARG A 102 -7.19 4.56 -14.55
C ARG A 102 -8.58 3.98 -14.29
N PHE A 103 -9.17 3.35 -15.29
CA PHE A 103 -10.52 2.81 -15.18
C PHE A 103 -10.61 1.57 -14.29
N ILE A 104 -9.56 0.74 -14.29
CA ILE A 104 -9.49 -0.44 -13.40
C ILE A 104 -9.40 0.03 -11.95
N VAL A 105 -8.55 1.01 -11.69
CA VAL A 105 -8.34 1.60 -10.35
C VAL A 105 -9.65 2.21 -9.84
N ALA A 106 -10.29 3.08 -10.63
CA ALA A 106 -11.55 3.71 -10.26
C ALA A 106 -12.65 2.68 -10.01
N GLU A 107 -12.81 1.69 -10.88
CA GLU A 107 -13.83 0.65 -10.73
C GLU A 107 -13.59 -0.22 -9.49
N GLN A 108 -12.35 -0.61 -9.22
CA GLN A 108 -12.06 -1.42 -8.02
C GLN A 108 -12.28 -0.66 -6.71
N MET A 109 -12.03 0.65 -6.68
CA MET A 109 -12.38 1.49 -5.52
C MET A 109 -13.90 1.62 -5.38
N ARG A 110 -14.62 1.86 -6.50
CA ARG A 110 -16.08 1.93 -6.51
C ARG A 110 -16.74 0.64 -5.99
N GLN A 111 -16.19 -0.53 -6.35
CA GLN A 111 -16.71 -1.84 -5.92
C GLN A 111 -16.66 -2.01 -4.40
N ILE A 112 -15.73 -1.38 -3.72
CA ILE A 112 -15.63 -1.41 -2.25
C ILE A 112 -16.20 -0.16 -1.58
N GLY A 113 -16.92 0.70 -2.34
CA GLY A 113 -17.57 1.89 -1.81
C GLY A 113 -16.61 3.00 -1.36
N VAL A 114 -15.42 3.06 -1.93
CA VAL A 114 -14.41 4.08 -1.63
C VAL A 114 -14.37 5.11 -2.75
N GLU A 115 -14.53 6.38 -2.38
CA GLU A 115 -14.34 7.53 -3.28
C GLU A 115 -12.94 8.10 -3.04
N PRO A 116 -12.01 8.01 -4.01
CA PRO A 116 -10.69 8.61 -3.89
C PRO A 116 -10.75 10.14 -3.80
N ASN A 117 -9.80 10.73 -3.07
CA ASN A 117 -9.59 12.19 -3.12
C ASN A 117 -9.12 12.61 -4.52
N ALA A 118 -8.20 11.86 -5.09
CA ALA A 118 -7.75 12.00 -6.48
C ALA A 118 -7.11 10.70 -6.98
N ILE A 119 -7.17 10.49 -8.30
CA ILE A 119 -6.40 9.47 -9.01
C ILE A 119 -5.41 10.19 -9.92
N LEU A 120 -4.14 10.23 -9.50
CA LEU A 120 -3.04 10.87 -10.20
C LEU A 120 -2.52 9.94 -11.28
N LEU A 121 -2.55 10.38 -12.53
CA LEU A 121 -2.24 9.56 -13.70
C LEU A 121 -0.82 9.85 -14.20
N GLU A 122 0.08 8.89 -14.00
CA GLU A 122 1.42 8.96 -14.57
C GLU A 122 1.39 8.61 -16.07
N PRO A 123 1.89 9.48 -16.95
CA PRO A 123 1.98 9.18 -18.37
C PRO A 123 3.04 8.12 -18.70
N MET A 124 3.95 7.86 -17.77
CA MET A 124 4.99 6.83 -17.79
C MET A 124 5.52 6.59 -16.39
N GLY A 125 6.04 5.39 -16.11
CA GLY A 125 6.64 5.08 -14.81
C GLY A 125 7.98 5.81 -14.60
N ARG A 126 8.14 6.44 -13.44
CA ARG A 126 9.37 7.14 -13.01
C ARG A 126 9.83 6.72 -11.61
N ASN A 127 9.46 5.49 -11.18
CA ASN A 127 9.76 4.97 -9.86
C ASN A 127 9.00 5.74 -8.74
N THR A 128 9.34 5.52 -7.48
CA THR A 128 8.53 5.94 -6.34
C THR A 128 8.77 7.38 -5.89
N ALA A 129 9.93 8.00 -6.15
CA ALA A 129 10.16 9.38 -5.71
C ALA A 129 9.24 10.39 -6.41
N PRO A 130 9.07 10.40 -7.74
CA PRO A 130 8.09 11.26 -8.38
C PRO A 130 6.64 10.98 -7.93
N ALA A 131 6.27 9.72 -7.77
CA ALA A 131 4.93 9.34 -7.31
C ALA A 131 4.61 9.89 -5.91
N VAL A 132 5.53 9.74 -4.95
CA VAL A 132 5.40 10.30 -3.60
C VAL A 132 5.38 11.82 -3.63
N THR A 133 6.21 12.43 -4.48
CA THR A 133 6.28 13.89 -4.62
C THR A 133 4.97 14.49 -5.12
N VAL A 134 4.38 13.94 -6.20
CA VAL A 134 3.09 14.44 -6.70
C VAL A 134 1.97 14.24 -5.69
N ALA A 135 1.97 13.13 -4.94
CA ALA A 135 1.01 12.91 -3.88
C ALA A 135 1.13 13.93 -2.74
N ALA A 136 2.37 14.23 -2.31
CA ALA A 136 2.61 15.22 -1.26
C ALA A 136 2.25 16.64 -1.71
N LEU A 137 2.56 17.02 -2.95
CA LEU A 137 2.15 18.30 -3.53
C LEU A 137 0.63 18.42 -3.64
N GLN A 138 -0.06 17.37 -4.08
CA GLN A 138 -1.52 17.34 -4.16
C GLN A 138 -2.17 17.46 -2.78
N ALA A 139 -1.65 16.72 -1.79
CA ALA A 139 -2.19 16.74 -0.44
C ALA A 139 -2.02 18.08 0.29
N THR A 140 -1.09 18.92 -0.16
CA THR A 140 -0.80 20.24 0.43
C THR A 140 -1.33 21.41 -0.40
N ALA A 141 -1.97 21.14 -1.53
CA ALA A 141 -2.42 22.19 -2.47
C ALA A 141 -3.38 23.20 -1.84
N ASP A 142 -4.24 22.77 -0.91
CA ASP A 142 -5.22 23.60 -0.21
C ASP A 142 -4.67 24.21 1.10
N GLY A 143 -3.36 24.17 1.32
CA GLY A 143 -2.72 24.65 2.55
C GLY A 143 -2.84 23.70 3.74
N ASN A 144 -3.36 22.50 3.55
CA ASN A 144 -3.37 21.45 4.55
C ASN A 144 -1.99 20.79 4.66
N ASP A 145 -1.72 20.17 5.81
CA ASP A 145 -0.46 19.42 6.03
C ASP A 145 -0.77 18.08 6.75
N PRO A 146 -1.39 17.13 6.04
CA PRO A 146 -1.78 15.85 6.61
C PRO A 146 -0.57 14.91 6.79
N LEU A 147 -0.80 13.83 7.55
CA LEU A 147 0.05 12.63 7.48
C LEU A 147 -0.27 11.86 6.21
N LEU A 148 0.77 11.47 5.49
CA LEU A 148 0.69 10.59 4.33
C LEU A 148 1.14 9.19 4.70
N LEU A 149 0.28 8.20 4.47
CA LEU A 149 0.59 6.78 4.60
C LEU A 149 0.80 6.20 3.19
N VAL A 150 2.06 6.08 2.79
CA VAL A 150 2.44 5.57 1.47
C VAL A 150 2.48 4.05 1.49
N LEU A 151 1.71 3.42 0.61
CA LEU A 151 1.52 1.98 0.51
C LEU A 151 1.68 1.51 -0.94
N ALA A 152 2.27 0.33 -1.12
CA ALA A 152 2.21 -0.36 -2.40
C ALA A 152 0.87 -1.11 -2.53
N ALA A 153 0.23 -1.00 -3.70
CA ALA A 153 -1.05 -1.65 -3.99
C ALA A 153 -0.97 -3.18 -4.09
N ASP A 154 0.24 -3.73 -4.15
CA ASP A 154 0.51 -5.11 -4.55
C ASP A 154 1.13 -5.97 -3.44
N HIS A 155 1.13 -5.48 -2.20
CA HIS A 155 1.61 -6.18 -1.03
C HIS A 155 0.49 -6.93 -0.29
N LEU A 156 0.80 -8.15 0.14
CA LEU A 156 -0.04 -8.91 1.06
C LEU A 156 0.36 -8.59 2.50
N ILE A 157 -0.61 -8.37 3.37
CA ILE A 157 -0.46 -8.25 4.82
C ILE A 157 -1.59 -9.08 5.44
N ARG A 158 -1.25 -10.09 6.25
CA ARG A 158 -2.22 -11.01 6.83
C ARG A 158 -2.88 -10.46 8.07
N ASP A 159 -2.07 -9.93 8.97
CA ASP A 159 -2.57 -9.35 10.21
C ASP A 159 -2.82 -7.84 10.06
N ALA A 160 -4.02 -7.52 9.60
CA ALA A 160 -4.44 -6.12 9.45
C ALA A 160 -4.56 -5.40 10.79
N ALA A 161 -4.78 -6.11 11.91
CA ALA A 161 -4.86 -5.51 13.24
C ALA A 161 -3.47 -5.08 13.71
N GLN A 162 -2.47 -5.93 13.59
CA GLN A 162 -1.07 -5.60 13.87
C GLN A 162 -0.58 -4.45 12.99
N PHE A 163 -0.96 -4.46 11.70
CA PHE A 163 -0.61 -3.38 10.79
C PHE A 163 -1.20 -2.03 11.22
N ARG A 164 -2.49 -1.98 11.59
CA ARG A 164 -3.10 -0.76 12.12
C ARG A 164 -2.45 -0.27 13.42
N GLN A 165 -2.10 -1.18 14.33
CA GLN A 165 -1.37 -0.82 15.55
C GLN A 165 0.01 -0.20 15.24
N ALA A 166 0.73 -0.73 14.25
CA ALA A 166 1.99 -0.16 13.81
C ALA A 166 1.81 1.24 13.19
N ILE A 167 0.75 1.44 12.39
CA ILE A 167 0.42 2.76 11.84
C ILE A 167 0.14 3.76 12.98
N ASP A 168 -0.67 3.39 13.96
CA ASP A 168 -1.00 4.26 15.10
C ASP A 168 0.25 4.59 15.93
N ALA A 169 1.16 3.62 16.14
CA ALA A 169 2.44 3.86 16.80
C ALA A 169 3.38 4.79 16.00
N GLY A 170 3.27 4.80 14.67
CA GLY A 170 4.03 5.65 13.78
C GLY A 170 3.53 7.10 13.69
N ARG A 171 2.28 7.39 14.15
CA ARG A 171 1.69 8.73 14.01
C ARG A 171 2.47 9.81 14.75
N GLN A 172 2.74 9.62 16.02
CA GLN A 172 3.43 10.62 16.83
C GLN A 172 4.80 10.99 16.24
N PRO A 173 5.73 10.06 15.96
CA PRO A 173 7.00 10.44 15.33
C PRO A 173 6.82 11.11 13.96
N ALA A 174 5.82 10.72 13.17
CA ALA A 174 5.52 11.37 11.90
C ALA A 174 4.99 12.80 12.09
N GLU A 175 4.15 13.05 13.09
CA GLU A 175 3.68 14.39 13.47
C GLU A 175 4.81 15.29 13.95
N GLU A 176 5.84 14.72 14.57
CA GLU A 176 7.06 15.38 15.00
C GLU A 176 8.06 15.61 13.85
N GLY A 177 7.70 15.26 12.62
CA GLY A 177 8.51 15.50 11.42
C GLY A 177 9.47 14.35 11.06
N ARG A 178 9.37 13.19 11.71
CA ARG A 178 10.13 12.01 11.30
C ARG A 178 9.57 11.42 10.03
N LEU A 179 10.46 10.83 9.22
CA LEU A 179 10.09 9.99 8.08
C LEU A 179 10.11 8.53 8.53
N VAL A 180 8.94 8.01 8.89
CA VAL A 180 8.81 6.64 9.42
C VAL A 180 8.68 5.65 8.27
N THR A 181 9.46 4.57 8.29
CA THR A 181 9.25 3.40 7.42
C THR A 181 8.88 2.17 8.26
N PHE A 182 8.06 1.28 7.69
CA PHE A 182 7.70 0.02 8.32
C PHE A 182 8.69 -1.06 7.88
N GLY A 183 9.57 -1.46 8.81
CA GLY A 183 10.56 -2.49 8.57
C GLY A 183 10.00 -3.87 8.91
N ILE A 184 9.96 -4.78 7.94
CA ILE A 184 9.45 -6.13 8.16
C ILE A 184 10.45 -6.95 8.97
N VAL A 185 9.98 -7.56 10.05
CA VAL A 185 10.81 -8.46 10.87
C VAL A 185 11.22 -9.67 10.03
N PRO A 186 12.53 -9.89 9.80
CA PRO A 186 12.99 -10.96 8.93
C PRO A 186 12.73 -12.33 9.52
N THR A 187 12.19 -13.24 8.72
CA THR A 187 11.97 -14.64 9.07
C THR A 187 12.97 -15.58 8.41
N ALA A 188 13.70 -15.09 7.39
CA ALA A 188 14.71 -15.82 6.65
C ALA A 188 15.80 -14.88 6.14
N PRO A 189 16.99 -15.36 5.76
CA PRO A 189 18.07 -14.54 5.18
C PRO A 189 17.83 -14.29 3.68
N GLU A 190 16.79 -13.49 3.38
CA GLU A 190 16.39 -13.17 2.01
C GLU A 190 17.43 -12.30 1.30
N THR A 191 17.86 -12.72 0.12
CA THR A 191 18.83 -11.97 -0.71
C THR A 191 18.12 -11.10 -1.78
N GLY A 192 16.82 -11.26 -1.93
CA GLY A 192 15.99 -10.51 -2.89
C GLY A 192 15.47 -9.17 -2.37
N TYR A 193 15.60 -8.90 -1.07
CA TYR A 193 15.09 -7.69 -0.42
C TYR A 193 16.19 -6.72 -0.03
N GLY A 194 15.83 -5.44 0.07
CA GLY A 194 16.61 -4.44 0.79
C GLY A 194 16.46 -4.62 2.30
N TYR A 195 17.52 -4.30 3.05
CA TYR A 195 17.55 -4.33 4.50
C TYR A 195 17.73 -2.92 5.07
N ILE A 196 17.09 -2.66 6.22
CA ILE A 196 17.23 -1.42 6.98
C ILE A 196 17.92 -1.76 8.29
N GLU A 197 19.10 -1.17 8.54
CA GLU A 197 19.79 -1.24 9.84
C GLU A 197 19.30 -0.13 10.75
N ALA A 198 18.71 -0.50 11.89
CA ALA A 198 18.38 0.43 12.96
C ALA A 198 19.65 0.82 13.75
N SER A 199 19.68 2.02 14.33
CA SER A 199 20.81 2.51 15.14
C SER A 199 21.05 1.66 16.40
N GLU A 200 20.00 1.02 16.91
CA GLU A 200 19.99 0.14 18.07
C GLU A 200 19.05 -1.07 17.86
N PRO A 201 19.16 -2.15 18.63
CA PRO A 201 18.26 -3.27 18.55
C PRO A 201 16.83 -2.89 18.90
N PHE A 202 15.84 -3.52 18.24
CA PHE A 202 14.43 -3.31 18.52
C PHE A 202 14.05 -3.83 19.92
N SER A 203 13.24 -3.05 20.63
CA SER A 203 12.73 -3.45 21.95
C SER A 203 11.64 -4.51 21.83
N LEU A 204 11.64 -5.50 22.72
CA LEU A 204 10.60 -6.54 22.78
C LEU A 204 9.25 -6.07 23.36
N GLY A 205 9.13 -4.79 23.73
CA GLY A 205 7.97 -4.24 24.45
C GLY A 205 6.87 -3.60 23.63
N GLY A 206 6.90 -3.72 22.30
CA GLY A 206 5.92 -3.14 21.39
C GLY A 206 6.57 -2.35 20.24
N PRO A 207 5.77 -1.86 19.27
CA PRO A 207 6.27 -1.14 18.12
C PRO A 207 6.82 0.23 18.53
N THR A 208 8.14 0.33 18.70
CA THR A 208 8.83 1.57 18.97
C THR A 208 9.70 1.92 17.77
N HIS A 209 9.60 3.14 17.27
CA HIS A 209 10.44 3.60 16.18
C HIS A 209 11.89 3.81 16.63
N VAL A 210 12.84 3.44 15.77
CA VAL A 210 14.27 3.59 16.01
C VAL A 210 14.88 4.37 14.84
N PRO A 211 15.82 5.31 15.06
CA PRO A 211 16.50 5.99 13.96
C PRO A 211 17.16 4.99 13.00
N ILE A 212 17.10 5.27 11.71
CA ILE A 212 17.76 4.46 10.69
C ILE A 212 19.25 4.80 10.67
N LYS A 213 20.09 3.76 10.62
CA LYS A 213 21.53 3.89 10.45
C LYS A 213 21.93 3.84 8.98
N ARG A 214 21.39 2.88 8.22
CA ARG A 214 21.65 2.73 6.79
C ARG A 214 20.68 1.77 6.13
N PHE A 215 20.65 1.81 4.80
CA PHE A 215 20.02 0.80 3.93
C PHE A 215 21.11 -0.09 3.31
N VAL A 216 20.77 -1.35 3.07
CA VAL A 216 21.63 -2.32 2.37
C VAL A 216 20.78 -3.05 1.34
N GLU A 217 21.02 -2.82 0.06
CA GLU A 217 20.24 -3.40 -1.02
C GLU A 217 20.79 -4.78 -1.38
N LYS A 218 19.93 -5.79 -1.34
CA LYS A 218 20.15 -7.16 -1.79
C LYS A 218 21.51 -7.75 -1.38
N PRO A 219 21.75 -7.98 -0.08
CA PRO A 219 22.99 -8.55 0.41
C PRO A 219 23.18 -9.98 -0.12
N ASP A 220 24.39 -10.49 -0.05
CA ASP A 220 24.65 -11.91 -0.26
C ASP A 220 24.13 -12.74 0.93
N GLN A 221 24.05 -14.08 0.74
CA GLN A 221 23.50 -15.01 1.72
C GLN A 221 24.21 -14.90 3.09
N ALA A 222 25.54 -14.88 3.12
CA ALA A 222 26.33 -14.84 4.34
C ALA A 222 26.10 -13.54 5.10
N THR A 223 25.98 -12.41 4.39
CA THR A 223 25.68 -11.11 4.95
C THR A 223 24.25 -11.07 5.50
N ALA A 224 23.27 -11.61 4.79
CA ALA A 224 21.89 -11.68 5.23
C ALA A 224 21.74 -12.53 6.52
N GLU A 225 22.44 -13.65 6.64
CA GLU A 225 22.49 -14.48 7.86
C GLU A 225 23.08 -13.72 9.05
N GLN A 226 24.13 -12.92 8.84
CA GLN A 226 24.70 -12.06 9.87
C GLN A 226 23.70 -10.99 10.32
N PHE A 227 22.94 -10.40 9.41
CA PHE A 227 21.94 -9.39 9.74
C PHE A 227 20.87 -9.92 10.68
N LEU A 228 20.35 -11.11 10.43
CA LEU A 228 19.36 -11.75 11.31
C LEU A 228 19.87 -11.94 12.73
N ALA A 229 21.14 -12.31 12.88
CA ALA A 229 21.74 -12.59 14.18
C ALA A 229 21.87 -11.31 15.08
N THR A 230 21.82 -10.12 14.51
CA THR A 230 22.04 -8.86 15.25
C THR A 230 20.79 -8.30 15.93
N GLY A 231 19.58 -8.67 15.47
CA GLY A 231 18.31 -8.09 15.93
C GLY A 231 18.13 -6.60 15.60
N ARG A 232 18.92 -6.05 14.65
CA ARG A 232 18.88 -4.64 14.24
C ARG A 232 18.38 -4.41 12.82
N PHE A 233 18.20 -5.48 12.06
CA PHE A 233 17.83 -5.38 10.66
C PHE A 233 16.39 -5.79 10.43
N THR A 234 15.72 -5.06 9.55
CA THR A 234 14.41 -5.39 9.01
C THR A 234 14.49 -5.37 7.50
N TRP A 235 13.57 -6.07 6.81
CA TRP A 235 13.42 -5.88 5.37
C TRP A 235 12.74 -4.55 5.08
N ASN A 236 13.19 -3.90 4.02
CA ASN A 236 12.55 -2.68 3.52
C ASN A 236 11.23 -3.03 2.84
N SER A 237 10.13 -2.58 3.42
CA SER A 237 8.79 -2.80 2.87
C SER A 237 8.41 -1.81 1.77
N GLY A 238 9.11 -0.66 1.67
CA GLY A 238 8.69 0.45 0.82
C GLY A 238 7.39 1.12 1.27
N MET A 239 6.97 0.93 2.52
CA MET A 239 5.83 1.61 3.13
C MET A 239 6.32 2.70 4.08
N PHE A 240 5.68 3.88 4.02
CA PHE A 240 6.14 5.04 4.78
C PHE A 240 4.98 5.79 5.43
N LEU A 241 5.28 6.48 6.53
CA LEU A 241 4.36 7.38 7.21
C LEU A 241 5.11 8.65 7.59
N PHE A 242 4.63 9.80 7.14
CA PHE A 242 5.28 11.09 7.37
C PHE A 242 4.30 12.24 7.16
N ARG A 243 4.61 13.39 7.72
CA ARG A 243 3.93 14.65 7.41
C ARG A 243 4.28 15.10 5.99
N ALA A 244 3.27 15.52 5.21
CA ALA A 244 3.46 15.90 3.81
C ALA A 244 4.54 16.97 3.63
N SER A 245 4.52 18.03 4.46
CA SER A 245 5.52 19.10 4.43
C SER A 245 6.92 18.63 4.78
N ALA A 246 7.09 17.69 5.72
CA ALA A 246 8.39 17.16 6.09
C ALA A 246 9.04 16.39 4.93
N MET A 247 8.27 15.56 4.23
CA MET A 247 8.76 14.86 3.05
C MET A 247 9.10 15.83 1.91
N LEU A 248 8.27 16.84 1.66
CA LEU A 248 8.55 17.85 0.63
C LEU A 248 9.84 18.63 0.95
N ALA A 249 10.05 19.02 2.20
CA ALA A 249 11.28 19.71 2.60
C ALA A 249 12.54 18.86 2.36
N GLU A 250 12.49 17.56 2.68
CA GLU A 250 13.59 16.64 2.41
C GLU A 250 13.81 16.39 0.92
N LEU A 251 12.74 16.29 0.13
CA LEU A 251 12.82 16.18 -1.32
C LEU A 251 13.41 17.45 -1.95
N GLU A 252 13.03 18.64 -1.50
CA GLU A 252 13.60 19.92 -1.96
C GLU A 252 15.09 20.02 -1.62
N ARG A 253 15.51 19.48 -0.48
CA ARG A 253 16.91 19.47 -0.04
C ARG A 253 17.78 18.43 -0.76
N LEU A 254 17.24 17.21 -0.99
CA LEU A 254 18.00 16.04 -1.44
C LEU A 254 17.83 15.69 -2.91
N ALA A 255 16.70 16.06 -3.50
CA ALA A 255 16.33 15.76 -4.89
C ALA A 255 15.48 16.89 -5.51
N PRO A 256 15.96 18.15 -5.54
CA PRO A 256 15.19 19.31 -5.98
C PRO A 256 14.68 19.22 -7.43
N GLU A 257 15.40 18.49 -8.28
CA GLU A 257 14.97 18.24 -9.66
C GLU A 257 13.68 17.41 -9.72
N VAL A 258 13.47 16.47 -8.81
CA VAL A 258 12.22 15.70 -8.73
C VAL A 258 11.05 16.61 -8.38
N VAL A 259 11.23 17.48 -7.38
CA VAL A 259 10.19 18.43 -6.96
C VAL A 259 9.84 19.39 -8.08
N SER A 260 10.86 19.96 -8.76
CA SER A 260 10.65 20.90 -9.85
C SER A 260 9.85 20.30 -11.01
N CYS A 261 10.22 19.09 -11.46
CA CYS A 261 9.53 18.41 -12.54
C CYS A 261 8.09 18.02 -12.16
N CYS A 262 7.89 17.51 -10.92
CA CYS A 262 6.56 17.14 -10.44
C CYS A 262 5.64 18.36 -10.30
N ARG A 263 6.16 19.48 -9.80
CA ARG A 263 5.41 20.74 -9.70
C ARG A 263 4.97 21.23 -11.08
N ALA A 264 5.89 21.25 -12.05
CA ALA A 264 5.57 21.62 -13.42
C ALA A 264 4.54 20.68 -14.07
N ALA A 265 4.59 19.38 -13.78
CA ALA A 265 3.63 18.41 -14.29
C ALA A 265 2.22 18.57 -13.70
N LEU A 266 2.11 19.02 -12.43
CA LEU A 266 0.85 19.31 -11.78
C LEU A 266 0.26 20.68 -12.18
N GLU A 267 1.09 21.71 -12.41
CA GLU A 267 0.61 23.04 -12.82
C GLU A 267 -0.14 23.04 -14.17
N GLN A 268 0.13 22.05 -15.01
CA GLN A 268 -0.52 21.86 -16.31
C GLN A 268 -1.49 20.67 -16.30
N ASP A 269 -1.88 20.22 -15.09
CA ASP A 269 -2.84 19.13 -14.90
C ASP A 269 -4.16 19.41 -15.60
N THR A 270 -4.70 18.38 -16.25
CA THR A 270 -6.06 18.36 -16.78
C THR A 270 -6.91 17.46 -15.91
N ALA A 271 -7.62 18.07 -14.96
CA ALA A 271 -8.58 17.35 -14.12
C ALA A 271 -9.82 16.98 -14.97
N ASP A 272 -10.25 15.73 -14.82
CA ASP A 272 -11.47 15.18 -15.40
C ASP A 272 -12.11 14.28 -14.34
N LEU A 273 -13.06 14.84 -13.59
CA LEU A 273 -13.62 14.24 -12.38
C LEU A 273 -12.52 13.94 -11.33
N GLU A 274 -12.40 12.68 -10.90
CA GLU A 274 -11.36 12.22 -9.98
C GLU A 274 -9.98 12.02 -10.62
N PHE A 275 -9.88 12.13 -11.96
CA PHE A 275 -8.64 11.89 -12.70
C PHE A 275 -7.83 13.17 -12.89
N HIS A 276 -6.58 13.15 -12.44
CA HIS A 276 -5.61 14.21 -12.62
C HIS A 276 -4.46 13.72 -13.49
N ARG A 277 -4.39 14.21 -14.74
CA ARG A 277 -3.35 13.80 -15.69
C ARG A 277 -2.12 14.68 -15.56
N LEU A 278 -1.03 14.08 -15.12
CA LEU A 278 0.26 14.78 -15.10
C LEU A 278 0.72 15.10 -16.51
N GLU A 279 1.21 16.34 -16.69
CA GLU A 279 1.69 16.77 -18.00
C GLU A 279 2.91 15.91 -18.42
N ARG A 280 2.82 15.36 -19.63
CA ARG A 280 3.72 14.31 -20.14
C ARG A 280 5.17 14.79 -20.31
N GLU A 281 5.41 15.97 -20.87
CA GLU A 281 6.77 16.44 -21.17
C GLU A 281 7.52 16.87 -19.90
N ALA A 282 6.83 17.50 -18.95
CA ALA A 282 7.39 17.85 -17.65
C ALA A 282 7.70 16.59 -16.84
N PHE A 283 6.74 15.64 -16.76
CA PHE A 283 6.93 14.40 -16.03
C PHE A 283 8.00 13.49 -16.64
N ALA A 284 8.17 13.51 -17.96
CA ALA A 284 9.23 12.78 -18.65
C ALA A 284 10.64 13.23 -18.27
N LYS A 285 10.79 14.46 -17.77
CA LYS A 285 12.07 15.00 -17.28
C LYS A 285 12.38 14.58 -15.85
N CYS A 286 11.38 14.06 -15.10
CA CYS A 286 11.62 13.59 -13.74
C CYS A 286 12.66 12.47 -13.73
N PRO A 287 13.64 12.52 -12.80
CA PRO A 287 14.55 11.41 -12.56
C PRO A 287 13.79 10.11 -12.26
N ASN A 288 14.26 9.01 -12.83
CA ASN A 288 13.71 7.68 -12.55
C ASN A 288 14.40 7.10 -11.32
N VAL A 289 13.93 7.45 -10.12
CA VAL A 289 14.59 7.13 -8.85
C VAL A 289 13.56 6.72 -7.79
N ALA A 290 13.92 5.73 -6.97
CA ALA A 290 13.13 5.33 -5.82
C ALA A 290 13.22 6.37 -4.70
N ILE A 291 12.15 6.52 -3.91
CA ILE A 291 12.13 7.42 -2.73
C ILE A 291 13.17 7.00 -1.69
N ASP A 292 13.45 5.71 -1.59
CA ASP A 292 14.49 5.17 -0.73
C ASP A 292 15.85 5.80 -1.06
N VAL A 293 16.25 5.76 -2.33
CA VAL A 293 17.53 6.29 -2.82
C VAL A 293 17.56 7.82 -2.85
N ALA A 294 16.42 8.43 -3.21
CA ALA A 294 16.32 9.89 -3.31
C ALA A 294 16.41 10.55 -1.93
N VAL A 295 15.73 9.98 -0.93
CA VAL A 295 15.54 10.59 0.40
C VAL A 295 15.98 9.66 1.53
N MET A 296 15.41 8.45 1.66
CA MET A 296 15.50 7.66 2.89
C MET A 296 16.91 7.21 3.24
N GLU A 297 17.76 6.95 2.25
CA GLU A 297 19.16 6.60 2.44
C GLU A 297 20.05 7.79 2.89
N LYS A 298 19.55 9.03 2.77
CA LYS A 298 20.33 10.26 2.94
C LYS A 298 19.83 11.15 4.07
N THR A 299 18.57 10.98 4.46
CA THR A 299 17.94 11.82 5.48
C THR A 299 18.38 11.43 6.89
N GLU A 300 18.52 12.43 7.77
CA GLU A 300 18.72 12.23 9.22
C GLU A 300 17.37 12.10 9.98
N LEU A 301 16.25 12.32 9.29
CA LEU A 301 14.90 12.22 9.86
C LEU A 301 14.33 10.80 9.79
N GLY A 302 15.02 9.87 9.12
CA GLY A 302 14.55 8.49 8.93
C GLY A 302 14.43 7.74 10.25
N SER A 303 13.30 7.07 10.43
CA SER A 303 13.05 6.14 11.54
C SER A 303 12.41 4.86 11.01
N VAL A 304 12.79 3.71 11.54
CA VAL A 304 12.19 2.42 11.22
C VAL A 304 11.35 1.92 12.39
N LEU A 305 10.15 1.45 12.08
CA LEU A 305 9.22 0.85 13.02
C LEU A 305 9.05 -0.64 12.62
N PRO A 306 9.40 -1.59 13.51
CA PRO A 306 9.31 -3.01 13.17
C PRO A 306 7.87 -3.45 13.00
N LEU A 307 7.60 -4.24 11.96
CA LEU A 307 6.30 -4.78 11.61
C LEU A 307 6.39 -6.30 11.41
N ASP A 308 5.64 -7.04 12.22
CA ASP A 308 5.44 -8.48 12.09
C ASP A 308 3.94 -8.76 11.87
N ALA A 309 3.50 -8.62 10.63
CA ALA A 309 2.10 -8.74 10.24
C ALA A 309 1.87 -9.71 9.06
N GLY A 310 2.78 -10.65 8.85
CA GLY A 310 2.69 -11.61 7.76
C GLY A 310 2.74 -10.93 6.38
N TRP A 311 3.71 -10.01 6.22
CA TRP A 311 3.91 -9.28 4.98
C TRP A 311 4.58 -10.11 3.90
N SER A 312 4.17 -9.90 2.65
CA SER A 312 4.85 -10.40 1.45
C SER A 312 4.69 -9.40 0.30
N ASP A 313 5.74 -9.24 -0.51
CA ASP A 313 5.69 -8.48 -1.75
C ASP A 313 4.97 -9.23 -2.90
N VAL A 314 4.57 -10.48 -2.66
CA VAL A 314 3.93 -11.35 -3.67
C VAL A 314 4.73 -11.36 -4.97
N GLY A 315 6.04 -11.50 -4.83
CA GLY A 315 7.00 -11.32 -5.94
C GLY A 315 7.07 -12.50 -6.92
N SER A 316 6.51 -13.66 -6.60
CA SER A 316 6.56 -14.87 -7.44
C SER A 316 5.45 -15.86 -7.08
N TRP A 317 5.26 -16.87 -7.95
CA TRP A 317 4.35 -17.99 -7.66
C TRP A 317 4.81 -18.83 -6.45
N SER A 318 6.12 -18.93 -6.19
CA SER A 318 6.63 -19.55 -4.96
C SER A 318 6.21 -18.79 -3.73
N ALA A 319 6.33 -17.46 -3.74
CA ALA A 319 5.90 -16.62 -2.64
C ALA A 319 4.39 -16.76 -2.36
N LEU A 320 3.56 -16.86 -3.41
CA LEU A 320 2.12 -17.14 -3.26
C LEU A 320 1.86 -18.52 -2.64
N TRP A 321 2.60 -19.54 -3.06
CA TRP A 321 2.49 -20.86 -2.46
C TRP A 321 2.95 -20.85 -0.98
N GLU A 322 4.06 -20.22 -0.67
CA GLU A 322 4.60 -20.10 0.69
C GLU A 322 3.63 -19.37 1.62
N THR A 323 3.07 -18.28 1.14
CA THR A 323 2.16 -17.44 1.91
C THR A 323 0.72 -17.97 1.97
N SER A 324 0.33 -18.99 1.20
CA SER A 324 -1.03 -19.52 1.22
C SER A 324 -1.30 -20.30 2.52
N GLU A 325 -2.40 -19.97 3.18
CA GLU A 325 -2.94 -20.72 4.33
C GLU A 325 -3.85 -21.87 3.88
N GLN A 326 -4.28 -21.89 2.64
CA GLN A 326 -5.21 -22.87 2.07
C GLN A 326 -4.47 -24.03 1.40
N LYS A 327 -3.47 -24.61 2.07
CA LYS A 327 -2.82 -25.83 1.59
C LYS A 327 -3.62 -27.06 2.00
N ASP A 328 -3.75 -28.00 1.06
CA ASP A 328 -4.30 -29.33 1.39
C ASP A 328 -3.31 -30.16 2.23
N SER A 329 -3.70 -31.36 2.61
CA SER A 329 -2.88 -32.27 3.44
C SER A 329 -1.58 -32.72 2.76
N GLN A 330 -1.44 -32.50 1.45
CA GLN A 330 -0.25 -32.80 0.63
C GLN A 330 0.57 -31.54 0.33
N GLY A 331 0.24 -30.39 0.89
CA GLY A 331 0.92 -29.13 0.67
C GLY A 331 0.55 -28.44 -0.65
N ASN A 332 -0.50 -28.85 -1.34
CA ASN A 332 -0.93 -28.20 -2.57
C ASN A 332 -1.81 -26.99 -2.29
N VAL A 333 -1.64 -25.94 -3.08
CA VAL A 333 -2.55 -24.81 -3.20
C VAL A 333 -3.38 -25.00 -4.47
N LEU A 334 -4.70 -25.10 -4.32
CA LEU A 334 -5.63 -25.35 -5.41
C LEU A 334 -6.58 -24.17 -5.55
N GLN A 335 -6.58 -23.52 -6.72
CA GLN A 335 -7.46 -22.38 -6.99
C GLN A 335 -8.23 -22.53 -8.30
N GLY A 336 -9.54 -22.27 -8.25
CA GLY A 336 -10.42 -22.43 -9.38
C GLY A 336 -10.84 -23.89 -9.60
N HIS A 337 -11.06 -24.29 -10.86
CA HIS A 337 -11.52 -25.63 -11.22
C HIS A 337 -10.32 -26.60 -11.36
N VAL A 338 -9.86 -27.12 -10.22
CA VAL A 338 -8.61 -27.92 -10.12
C VAL A 338 -8.87 -29.24 -9.40
N ILE A 339 -8.25 -30.32 -9.89
CA ILE A 339 -8.17 -31.63 -9.23
C ILE A 339 -6.70 -31.98 -9.07
N ALA A 340 -6.31 -32.38 -7.86
CA ALA A 340 -4.97 -32.89 -7.57
C ALA A 340 -5.09 -34.32 -7.02
N GLU A 341 -4.53 -35.31 -7.75
CA GLU A 341 -4.53 -36.70 -7.36
C GLU A 341 -3.09 -37.22 -7.26
N GLY A 342 -2.70 -37.68 -6.07
CA GLY A 342 -1.33 -38.13 -5.81
C GLY A 342 -0.25 -37.06 -6.01
N SER A 343 -0.65 -35.78 -5.99
CA SER A 343 0.24 -34.62 -6.21
C SER A 343 0.61 -33.97 -4.87
N ARG A 344 1.79 -33.35 -4.80
CA ARG A 344 2.25 -32.68 -3.57
C ARG A 344 3.05 -31.41 -3.85
N ASP A 345 3.00 -30.49 -2.89
CA ASP A 345 3.76 -29.23 -2.88
C ASP A 345 3.59 -28.40 -4.15
N CYS A 346 2.41 -28.48 -4.80
CA CYS A 346 2.11 -27.78 -6.03
C CYS A 346 1.27 -26.53 -5.81
N TYR A 347 1.41 -25.56 -6.70
CA TYR A 347 0.48 -24.46 -6.88
C TYR A 347 -0.26 -24.65 -8.19
N LEU A 348 -1.54 -24.99 -8.14
CA LEU A 348 -2.37 -25.27 -9.31
C LEU A 348 -3.51 -24.26 -9.36
N ARG A 349 -3.56 -23.46 -10.42
CA ARG A 349 -4.58 -22.42 -10.63
C ARG A 349 -5.21 -22.52 -12.00
N SER A 350 -6.55 -22.43 -12.03
CA SER A 350 -7.34 -22.42 -13.24
C SER A 350 -8.27 -21.20 -13.23
N GLU A 351 -8.23 -20.41 -14.29
CA GLU A 351 -9.18 -19.32 -14.51
C GLU A 351 -10.39 -19.75 -15.34
N HIS A 352 -10.23 -20.74 -16.23
CA HIS A 352 -11.28 -21.12 -17.19
C HIS A 352 -11.47 -22.64 -17.32
N ARG A 353 -10.40 -23.42 -17.54
CA ARG A 353 -10.46 -24.84 -17.87
C ARG A 353 -10.22 -25.71 -16.64
N LEU A 354 -10.78 -26.92 -16.63
CA LEU A 354 -10.38 -27.90 -15.64
C LEU A 354 -8.88 -28.20 -15.76
N VAL A 355 -8.15 -28.05 -14.67
CA VAL A 355 -6.75 -28.44 -14.53
C VAL A 355 -6.67 -29.65 -13.62
N VAL A 356 -6.04 -30.72 -14.10
CA VAL A 356 -5.85 -31.97 -13.35
C VAL A 356 -4.35 -32.21 -13.17
N GLY A 357 -3.90 -32.22 -11.91
CA GLY A 357 -2.56 -32.64 -11.52
C GLY A 357 -2.60 -34.11 -11.07
N LEU A 358 -1.93 -35.01 -11.79
CA LEU A 358 -1.88 -36.42 -11.45
C LEU A 358 -0.42 -36.85 -11.20
N GLY A 359 -0.09 -37.16 -9.93
CA GLY A 359 1.22 -37.67 -9.55
C GLY A 359 2.38 -36.68 -9.77
N VAL A 360 2.09 -35.35 -9.72
CA VAL A 360 3.07 -34.29 -9.93
C VAL A 360 3.52 -33.69 -8.60
N GLU A 361 4.72 -33.11 -8.61
CA GLU A 361 5.37 -32.62 -7.42
C GLU A 361 6.14 -31.32 -7.69
N ASN A 362 6.08 -30.38 -6.73
CA ASN A 362 6.84 -29.13 -6.75
C ASN A 362 6.60 -28.27 -8.01
N LEU A 363 5.38 -28.29 -8.55
CA LEU A 363 5.03 -27.53 -9.76
C LEU A 363 4.20 -26.31 -9.46
N VAL A 364 4.38 -25.33 -10.31
CA VAL A 364 3.44 -24.22 -10.54
C VAL A 364 2.74 -24.49 -11.87
N VAL A 365 1.42 -24.61 -11.85
CA VAL A 365 0.58 -24.70 -13.05
C VAL A 365 -0.45 -23.61 -12.98
N VAL A 366 -0.46 -22.73 -13.97
CA VAL A 366 -1.40 -21.61 -14.06
C VAL A 366 -2.02 -21.57 -15.44
N GLU A 367 -3.31 -21.75 -15.51
CA GLU A 367 -4.11 -21.73 -16.74
C GLU A 367 -4.87 -20.40 -16.81
N THR A 368 -4.76 -19.72 -17.93
CA THR A 368 -5.57 -18.55 -18.31
C THR A 368 -6.25 -18.79 -19.66
N ASP A 369 -7.07 -17.86 -20.10
CA ASP A 369 -7.83 -17.96 -21.35
C ASP A 369 -6.96 -18.23 -22.60
N ASP A 370 -5.73 -17.70 -22.60
CA ASP A 370 -4.84 -17.68 -23.76
C ASP A 370 -3.45 -18.28 -23.51
N ALA A 371 -3.13 -18.71 -22.29
CA ALA A 371 -1.82 -19.27 -21.95
C ALA A 371 -1.90 -20.29 -20.81
N VAL A 372 -0.97 -21.23 -20.81
CA VAL A 372 -0.72 -22.16 -19.70
C VAL A 372 0.74 -22.10 -19.33
N LEU A 373 1.02 -21.82 -18.05
CA LEU A 373 2.35 -21.94 -17.46
C LEU A 373 2.47 -23.29 -16.74
N ILE A 374 3.55 -24.01 -17.01
CA ILE A 374 3.99 -25.16 -16.23
C ILE A 374 5.46 -24.92 -15.89
N ALA A 375 5.78 -24.83 -14.61
CA ALA A 375 7.14 -24.54 -14.16
C ALA A 375 7.45 -25.31 -12.88
N ASP A 376 8.71 -25.68 -12.70
CA ASP A 376 9.21 -26.06 -11.38
C ASP A 376 9.13 -24.85 -10.46
N ARG A 377 8.62 -25.02 -9.23
CA ARG A 377 8.42 -23.94 -8.28
C ARG A 377 9.73 -23.22 -7.93
N SER A 378 10.85 -23.91 -7.89
CA SER A 378 12.18 -23.33 -7.67
C SER A 378 12.62 -22.39 -8.80
N LYS A 379 12.00 -22.50 -9.99
CA LYS A 379 12.27 -21.68 -11.17
C LYS A 379 11.31 -20.49 -11.36
N ALA A 380 10.39 -20.27 -10.44
CA ALA A 380 9.38 -19.22 -10.54
C ALA A 380 9.94 -17.80 -10.77
N GLN A 381 11.14 -17.51 -10.29
CA GLN A 381 11.80 -16.22 -10.53
C GLN A 381 12.29 -16.03 -11.98
N GLU A 382 12.51 -17.12 -12.71
CA GLU A 382 13.01 -17.10 -14.09
C GLU A 382 11.90 -16.79 -15.12
N ILE A 383 10.63 -16.80 -14.72
CA ILE A 383 9.46 -16.51 -15.58
C ILE A 383 9.59 -15.17 -16.30
N LYS A 384 10.21 -14.16 -15.66
CA LYS A 384 10.49 -12.87 -16.32
C LYS A 384 11.32 -12.99 -17.60
N THR A 385 12.15 -14.02 -17.72
CA THR A 385 12.95 -14.27 -18.92
C THR A 385 12.08 -14.78 -20.07
N VAL A 386 11.10 -15.65 -19.74
CA VAL A 386 10.09 -16.11 -20.72
C VAL A 386 9.25 -14.95 -21.23
N VAL A 387 8.79 -14.06 -20.33
CA VAL A 387 8.01 -12.87 -20.73
C VAL A 387 8.83 -12.00 -21.69
N LYS A 388 10.10 -11.74 -21.40
CA LYS A 388 10.98 -10.99 -22.32
C LYS A 388 11.13 -11.65 -23.69
N GLN A 389 11.18 -12.97 -23.75
CA GLN A 389 11.22 -13.70 -25.03
C GLN A 389 9.90 -13.53 -25.81
N LEU A 390 8.75 -13.60 -25.15
CA LEU A 390 7.45 -13.35 -25.75
C LEU A 390 7.35 -11.92 -26.31
N GLU A 391 7.80 -10.94 -25.52
CA GLU A 391 7.82 -9.53 -25.95
C GLU A 391 8.75 -9.30 -27.14
N ALA A 392 9.94 -9.91 -27.14
CA ALA A 392 10.89 -9.83 -28.23
C ALA A 392 10.37 -10.52 -29.52
N ALA A 393 9.58 -11.58 -29.38
CA ALA A 393 8.90 -12.26 -30.48
C ALA A 393 7.65 -11.52 -30.97
N GLY A 394 7.23 -10.43 -30.30
CA GLY A 394 6.00 -9.71 -30.62
C GLY A 394 4.72 -10.48 -30.26
N SER A 395 4.82 -11.49 -29.39
CA SER A 395 3.68 -12.30 -28.96
C SER A 395 2.75 -11.46 -28.07
N PRO A 396 1.45 -11.35 -28.38
CA PRO A 396 0.52 -10.54 -27.60
C PRO A 396 0.37 -11.05 -26.16
N GLU A 397 0.54 -12.36 -25.91
CA GLU A 397 0.43 -12.99 -24.61
C GLU A 397 1.48 -12.47 -23.60
N GLY A 398 2.58 -11.90 -24.08
CA GLY A 398 3.58 -11.25 -23.23
C GLY A 398 3.11 -9.95 -22.58
N LYS A 399 2.15 -9.24 -23.21
CA LYS A 399 1.74 -7.88 -22.80
C LYS A 399 0.29 -7.77 -22.34
N ALA A 400 -0.62 -8.45 -23.01
CA ALA A 400 -2.06 -8.28 -22.80
C ALA A 400 -2.79 -9.61 -22.79
N HIS A 401 -3.87 -9.66 -22.03
CA HIS A 401 -4.84 -10.76 -22.09
C HIS A 401 -5.68 -10.65 -23.35
N ARG A 402 -6.18 -11.78 -23.84
CA ARG A 402 -7.20 -11.79 -24.88
C ARG A 402 -8.48 -11.08 -24.43
N LYS A 403 -8.79 -11.13 -23.14
CA LYS A 403 -9.87 -10.40 -22.49
C LYS A 403 -9.41 -9.00 -22.08
N ILE A 404 -10.04 -7.97 -22.65
CA ILE A 404 -9.71 -6.56 -22.40
C ILE A 404 -10.84 -5.92 -21.59
N TYR A 405 -10.49 -5.37 -20.43
CA TYR A 405 -11.43 -4.69 -19.55
C TYR A 405 -11.59 -3.21 -19.94
N ARG A 406 -12.82 -2.71 -19.87
CA ARG A 406 -13.20 -1.33 -20.15
C ARG A 406 -14.21 -0.84 -19.09
N PRO A 407 -14.47 0.46 -18.92
CA PRO A 407 -15.44 0.97 -17.95
C PRO A 407 -16.84 0.40 -18.08
N TRP A 408 -17.24 0.05 -19.30
CA TRP A 408 -18.55 -0.49 -19.63
C TRP A 408 -18.61 -2.03 -19.64
N GLY A 409 -17.52 -2.72 -19.28
CA GLY A 409 -17.45 -4.18 -19.26
C GLY A 409 -16.14 -4.72 -19.81
N HIS A 410 -16.20 -5.85 -20.52
CA HIS A 410 -15.05 -6.44 -21.19
C HIS A 410 -15.41 -6.97 -22.55
N TYR A 411 -14.43 -7.07 -23.43
CA TYR A 411 -14.55 -7.82 -24.69
C TYR A 411 -13.38 -8.81 -24.83
N THR A 412 -13.65 -9.91 -25.53
CA THR A 412 -12.64 -10.93 -25.82
C THR A 412 -12.39 -10.94 -27.31
N GLY A 413 -11.14 -10.77 -27.73
CA GLY A 413 -10.72 -10.91 -29.12
C GLY A 413 -10.91 -12.38 -29.56
N VAL A 414 -11.81 -12.63 -30.52
CA VAL A 414 -12.18 -13.99 -30.95
C VAL A 414 -11.29 -14.50 -32.07
N THR A 415 -10.77 -13.66 -32.93
CA THR A 415 -9.82 -14.05 -33.98
C THR A 415 -9.08 -12.84 -34.54
N GLU A 416 -7.76 -12.92 -34.69
CA GLU A 416 -7.00 -12.17 -35.68
C GLU A 416 -6.76 -13.11 -36.86
N GLY A 417 -7.52 -12.93 -37.92
CA GLY A 417 -7.29 -13.64 -39.17
C GLY A 417 -6.27 -12.86 -40.00
N THR A 418 -5.13 -13.45 -40.26
CA THR A 418 -4.31 -13.04 -41.40
C THR A 418 -5.04 -13.43 -42.68
N ARG A 419 -5.51 -12.44 -43.45
CA ARG A 419 -5.87 -12.63 -44.86
C ARG A 419 -4.63 -12.64 -45.72
#